data_ce20feb4cb9845d3e7443168e5526176
#
_entry.id   ce20feb4cb9845d3e7443168e5526176
#
_cell.length_a   1.000
_cell.length_b   1.000
_cell.length_c   1.000
_cell.angle_alpha   90.00
_cell.angle_beta   90.00
_cell.angle_gamma   90.00
#
_symmetry.space_group_name_H-M   'P 1'
#
loop_
_entity.id
_entity.type
_entity.pdbx_description
1 polymer ?
#
loop_
_entity_poly.entity_id
_entity_poly.type
_entity_poly.pdbx_seq_one_letter_code
_entity_poly.pdbx_strand_id
1 'polypeptide(L)'
;MAVFEYPGYEADVALSKQVLERMERLSKALEKLQQGWDSIVIDASGGDGDVELSVDHKGRLISLSLAEGCTQRYTNLALEELINATLRDAVGAAAEEDLAIDESLDIEAGMVDTV
;
A
#
# COMPACT_ATOMS: atom_id res chain seq x y z
N MET A 1 -34.09 -24.31 -26.56
CA MET A 1 -32.86 -24.64 -27.21
C MET A 1 -32.14 -25.76 -26.47
N ALA A 2 -31.92 -26.87 -27.15
CA ALA A 2 -31.27 -28.00 -26.50
C ALA A 2 -29.78 -27.71 -26.29
N VAL A 3 -29.31 -27.82 -25.07
CA VAL A 3 -27.87 -27.75 -24.79
C VAL A 3 -27.26 -29.09 -25.16
N PHE A 4 -26.27 -29.07 -26.02
CA PHE A 4 -25.56 -30.29 -26.37
C PHE A 4 -24.61 -30.69 -25.25
N GLU A 5 -24.96 -31.79 -24.57
CA GLU A 5 -24.13 -32.36 -23.51
C GLU A 5 -23.25 -33.46 -24.08
N TYR A 6 -21.95 -33.34 -23.86
CA TYR A 6 -20.96 -34.34 -24.23
C TYR A 6 -20.43 -35.05 -22.99
N PRO A 7 -19.79 -36.22 -23.13
CA PRO A 7 -19.15 -36.88 -21.98
C PRO A 7 -18.12 -35.96 -21.31
N GLY A 8 -18.28 -35.72 -20.03
CA GLY A 8 -17.43 -34.81 -19.28
C GLY A 8 -17.94 -33.36 -19.18
N TYR A 9 -19.10 -33.05 -19.75
CA TYR A 9 -19.71 -31.72 -19.68
C TYR A 9 -19.84 -31.20 -18.25
N GLU A 10 -20.39 -32.02 -17.35
CA GLU A 10 -20.56 -31.63 -15.95
C GLU A 10 -19.23 -31.41 -15.22
N ALA A 11 -18.20 -32.20 -15.53
CA ALA A 11 -16.85 -32.01 -14.98
C ALA A 11 -16.22 -30.71 -15.48
N ASP A 12 -16.41 -30.38 -16.76
CA ASP A 12 -15.91 -29.12 -17.34
C ASP A 12 -16.61 -27.90 -16.72
N VAL A 13 -17.92 -27.97 -16.51
CA VAL A 13 -18.67 -26.90 -15.85
C VAL A 13 -18.22 -26.72 -14.41
N ALA A 14 -18.01 -27.82 -13.68
CA ALA A 14 -17.51 -27.76 -12.30
C ALA A 14 -16.11 -27.16 -12.23
N LEU A 15 -15.21 -27.53 -13.16
CA LEU A 15 -13.86 -26.98 -13.24
C LEU A 15 -13.88 -25.49 -13.54
N SER A 16 -14.70 -25.07 -14.50
CA SER A 16 -14.87 -23.65 -14.87
C SER A 16 -15.37 -22.84 -13.68
N LYS A 17 -16.28 -23.39 -12.89
CA LYS A 17 -16.81 -22.76 -11.68
C LYS A 17 -15.72 -22.57 -10.62
N GLN A 18 -14.90 -23.60 -10.41
CA GLN A 18 -13.77 -23.53 -9.48
C GLN A 18 -12.74 -22.46 -9.90
N VAL A 19 -12.44 -22.36 -11.19
CA VAL A 19 -11.52 -21.35 -11.73
C VAL A 19 -12.08 -19.95 -11.49
N LEU A 20 -13.36 -19.72 -11.76
CA LEU A 20 -14.03 -18.44 -11.50
C LEU A 20 -14.00 -18.06 -10.03
N GLU A 21 -14.25 -19.00 -9.13
CA GLU A 21 -14.17 -18.75 -7.68
C GLU A 21 -12.77 -18.37 -7.23
N ARG A 22 -11.74 -18.99 -7.79
CA ARG A 22 -10.33 -18.63 -7.53
C ARG A 22 -10.00 -17.25 -8.04
N MET A 23 -10.47 -16.91 -9.24
CA MET A 23 -10.26 -15.58 -9.84
C MET A 23 -10.93 -14.50 -9.01
N GLU A 24 -12.14 -14.74 -8.50
CA GLU A 24 -12.84 -13.81 -7.62
C GLU A 24 -12.07 -13.59 -6.31
N ARG A 25 -11.55 -14.65 -5.71
CA ARG A 25 -10.77 -14.56 -4.47
C ARG A 25 -9.47 -13.79 -4.68
N LEU A 26 -8.78 -14.04 -5.80
CA LEU A 26 -7.57 -13.33 -6.17
C LEU A 26 -7.86 -11.85 -6.41
N SER A 27 -8.94 -11.55 -7.13
CA SER A 27 -9.36 -10.18 -7.41
C SER A 27 -9.65 -9.42 -6.11
N LYS A 28 -10.34 -10.03 -5.16
CA LYS A 28 -10.61 -9.43 -3.84
C LYS A 28 -9.34 -9.20 -3.05
N ALA A 29 -8.39 -10.15 -3.09
CA ALA A 29 -7.10 -10.00 -2.43
C ALA A 29 -6.30 -8.84 -3.01
N LEU A 30 -6.29 -8.68 -4.33
CA LEU A 30 -5.63 -7.57 -5.02
C LEU A 30 -6.27 -6.22 -4.70
N GLU A 31 -7.61 -6.16 -4.67
CA GLU A 31 -8.33 -4.95 -4.26
C GLU A 31 -7.99 -4.55 -2.83
N LYS A 32 -7.95 -5.51 -1.93
CA LYS A 32 -7.61 -5.29 -0.52
C LYS A 32 -6.18 -4.79 -0.36
N LEU A 33 -5.24 -5.35 -1.13
CA LEU A 33 -3.86 -4.91 -1.17
C LEU A 33 -3.76 -3.46 -1.66
N GLN A 34 -4.45 -3.13 -2.75
CA GLN A 34 -4.47 -1.79 -3.32
C GLN A 34 -5.09 -0.79 -2.35
N GLN A 35 -6.17 -1.13 -1.68
CA GLN A 35 -6.78 -0.31 -0.63
C GLN A 35 -5.83 -0.10 0.55
N GLY A 36 -5.08 -1.14 0.92
CA GLY A 36 -4.05 -1.06 1.94
C GLY A 36 -2.96 -0.04 1.57
N TRP A 37 -2.45 -0.11 0.36
CA TRP A 37 -1.46 0.85 -0.13
C TRP A 37 -2.03 2.27 -0.23
N ASP A 38 -3.23 2.42 -0.79
CA ASP A 38 -3.87 3.73 -0.97
C ASP A 38 -4.22 4.40 0.38
N SER A 39 -4.41 3.61 1.43
CA SER A 39 -4.70 4.13 2.77
C SER A 39 -3.45 4.49 3.57
N ILE A 40 -2.26 4.15 3.10
CA ILE A 40 -1.02 4.50 3.79
C ILE A 40 -0.75 6.00 3.65
N VAL A 41 -0.79 6.66 4.78
CA VAL A 41 -0.35 8.04 4.93
C VAL A 41 0.58 8.07 6.14
N ILE A 42 1.83 8.42 5.92
CA ILE A 42 2.83 8.49 6.97
C ILE A 42 3.03 9.95 7.33
N ASP A 43 2.69 10.28 8.57
CA ASP A 43 2.91 11.59 9.14
C ASP A 43 4.25 11.59 9.89
N ALA A 44 5.07 12.58 9.64
CA ALA A 44 6.34 12.76 10.32
C ALA A 44 6.52 14.21 10.76
N SER A 45 7.23 14.40 11.86
CA SER A 45 7.56 15.72 12.37
C SER A 45 9.01 15.80 12.78
N GLY A 46 9.59 17.00 12.70
CA GLY A 46 10.95 17.27 13.11
C GLY A 46 11.04 18.64 13.78
N GLY A 47 12.13 18.85 14.56
CA GLY A 47 12.35 20.13 15.23
C GLY A 47 11.27 20.47 16.25
N ASP A 48 10.80 19.51 17.02
CA ASP A 48 9.71 19.68 18.02
C ASP A 48 8.41 20.23 17.42
N GLY A 49 8.09 19.77 16.21
CA GLY A 49 6.87 20.17 15.51
C GLY A 49 7.02 21.36 14.57
N ASP A 50 8.23 21.89 14.41
CA ASP A 50 8.48 23.00 13.47
C ASP A 50 8.30 22.58 12.01
N VAL A 51 8.55 21.32 11.71
CA VAL A 51 8.31 20.71 10.40
C VAL A 51 7.35 19.55 10.55
N GLU A 52 6.25 19.57 9.84
CA GLU A 52 5.31 18.47 9.76
C GLU A 52 5.10 18.12 8.30
N LEU A 53 5.16 16.84 7.97
CA LEU A 53 4.94 16.40 6.60
C LEU A 53 4.24 15.05 6.55
N SER A 54 3.65 14.77 5.40
CA SER A 54 2.98 13.49 5.14
C SER A 54 3.45 12.96 3.79
N VAL A 55 3.68 11.66 3.73
CA VAL A 55 4.05 10.96 2.48
C VAL A 55 3.09 9.79 2.24
N ASP A 56 2.98 9.39 0.97
CA ASP A 56 2.21 8.20 0.58
C ASP A 56 3.07 6.92 0.70
N HIS A 57 2.48 5.77 0.32
CA HIS A 57 3.17 4.49 0.42
C HIS A 57 4.41 4.38 -0.49
N LYS A 58 4.51 5.22 -1.50
CA LYS A 58 5.67 5.29 -2.41
C LYS A 58 6.71 6.28 -1.94
N GLY A 59 6.50 6.91 -0.79
CA GLY A 59 7.40 7.91 -0.25
C GLY A 59 7.27 9.29 -0.92
N ARG A 60 6.17 9.53 -1.64
CA ARG A 60 5.92 10.84 -2.27
C ARG A 60 5.30 11.80 -1.27
N LEU A 61 5.80 13.04 -1.28
CA LEU A 61 5.31 14.07 -0.39
C LEU A 61 3.87 14.45 -0.75
N ILE A 62 2.97 14.34 0.23
CA ILE A 62 1.57 14.74 0.10
C ILE A 62 1.38 16.16 0.62
N SER A 63 1.95 16.45 1.79
CA SER A 63 1.82 17.76 2.44
C SER A 63 3.08 18.10 3.22
N LEU A 64 3.35 19.39 3.32
CA LEU A 64 4.45 19.94 4.12
C LEU A 64 3.92 21.19 4.82
N SER A 65 4.10 21.25 6.13
CA SER A 65 3.71 22.38 6.95
C SER A 65 4.88 22.82 7.81
N LEU A 66 5.12 24.10 7.84
CA LEU A 66 6.15 24.71 8.68
C LEU A 66 5.46 25.54 9.78
N ALA A 67 5.99 25.47 11.00
CA ALA A 67 5.47 26.25 12.09
C ALA A 67 5.72 27.76 11.83
N GLU A 68 4.84 28.59 12.35
CA GLU A 68 4.96 30.04 12.25
C GLU A 68 6.28 30.50 12.88
N GLY A 69 7.00 31.37 12.18
CA GLY A 69 8.29 31.88 12.63
C GLY A 69 9.46 30.92 12.43
N CYS A 70 9.23 29.74 11.85
CA CYS A 70 10.26 28.74 11.59
C CYS A 70 11.40 29.29 10.72
N THR A 71 11.07 30.04 9.68
CA THR A 71 12.05 30.65 8.78
C THR A 71 12.91 31.73 9.44
N GLN A 72 12.48 32.26 10.57
CA GLN A 72 13.23 33.24 11.35
C GLN A 72 14.14 32.58 12.39
N ARG A 73 13.76 31.39 12.88
CA ARG A 73 14.53 30.67 13.91
C ARG A 73 15.66 29.82 13.31
N TYR A 74 15.50 29.37 12.10
CA TYR A 74 16.49 28.52 11.41
C TYR A 74 17.14 29.29 10.27
N THR A 75 18.41 28.99 10.02
CA THR A 75 19.03 29.39 8.76
C THR A 75 18.41 28.57 7.63
N ASN A 76 18.50 29.06 6.39
CA ASN A 76 17.99 28.31 5.25
C ASN A 76 18.59 26.92 5.14
N LEU A 77 19.88 26.78 5.41
CA LEU A 77 20.57 25.49 5.38
C LEU A 77 20.10 24.57 6.49
N ALA A 78 19.95 25.07 7.73
CA ALA A 78 19.49 24.28 8.85
C ALA A 78 18.04 23.81 8.65
N LEU A 79 17.18 24.67 8.11
CA LEU A 79 15.79 24.30 7.80
C LEU A 79 15.73 23.24 6.70
N GLU A 80 16.52 23.38 5.65
CA GLU A 80 16.63 22.39 4.57
C GLU A 80 17.08 21.03 5.09
N GLU A 81 18.09 21.00 5.95
CA GLU A 81 18.57 19.76 6.57
C GLU A 81 17.49 19.12 7.44
N LEU A 82 16.74 19.91 8.20
CA LEU A 82 15.65 19.42 9.03
C LEU A 82 14.51 18.82 8.19
N ILE A 83 14.11 19.51 7.13
CA ILE A 83 13.09 19.01 6.19
C ILE A 83 13.56 17.71 5.56
N ASN A 84 14.79 17.65 5.07
CA ASN A 84 15.33 16.45 4.42
C ASN A 84 15.45 15.28 5.37
N ALA A 85 15.85 15.50 6.62
CA ALA A 85 15.90 14.44 7.63
C ALA A 85 14.52 13.91 7.97
N THR A 86 13.54 14.78 8.15
CA THR A 86 12.15 14.41 8.42
C THR A 86 11.55 13.64 7.24
N LEU A 87 11.83 14.06 6.02
CA LEU A 87 11.38 13.38 4.81
C LEU A 87 12.00 11.98 4.69
N ARG A 88 13.28 11.82 4.98
CA ARG A 88 13.94 10.50 4.96
C ARG A 88 13.34 9.54 5.97
N ASP A 89 13.01 10.01 7.17
CA ASP A 89 12.37 9.21 8.18
C ASP A 89 10.97 8.76 7.72
N ALA A 90 10.21 9.66 7.11
CA ALA A 90 8.88 9.36 6.58
C ALA A 90 8.94 8.35 5.43
N VAL A 91 9.88 8.51 4.51
CA VAL A 91 10.09 7.59 3.38
C VAL A 91 10.49 6.20 3.88
N GLY A 92 11.36 6.12 4.89
CA GLY A 92 11.73 4.86 5.52
C GLY A 92 10.54 4.16 6.17
N ALA A 93 9.69 4.89 6.87
CA ALA A 93 8.48 4.34 7.48
C ALA A 93 7.48 3.87 6.41
N ALA A 94 7.34 4.60 5.31
CA ALA A 94 6.48 4.18 4.20
C ALA A 94 6.97 2.88 3.56
N ALA A 95 8.28 2.70 3.40
CA ALA A 95 8.87 1.48 2.87
C ALA A 95 8.63 0.28 3.79
N GLU A 96 8.69 0.47 5.10
CA GLU A 96 8.37 -0.58 6.08
C GLU A 96 6.91 -1.01 6.00
N GLU A 97 5.98 -0.06 5.85
CA GLU A 97 4.55 -0.35 5.69
C GLU A 97 4.27 -1.09 4.38
N ASP A 98 4.90 -0.70 3.28
CA ASP A 98 4.81 -1.41 2.00
C ASP A 98 5.27 -2.87 2.14
N LEU A 99 6.38 -3.10 2.83
CA LEU A 99 6.90 -4.44 3.06
C LEU A 99 5.94 -5.28 3.90
N ALA A 100 5.34 -4.71 4.93
CA ALA A 100 4.36 -5.39 5.77
C ALA A 100 3.12 -5.81 4.96
N ILE A 101 2.65 -4.99 4.03
CA ILE A 101 1.53 -5.33 3.14
C ILE A 101 1.93 -6.44 2.17
N ASP A 102 3.13 -6.39 1.59
CA ASP A 102 3.65 -7.43 0.70
C ASP A 102 3.77 -8.78 1.41
N GLU A 103 4.24 -8.82 2.64
CA GLU A 103 4.32 -10.02 3.46
C GLU A 103 2.91 -10.59 3.74
N SER A 104 1.95 -9.74 4.02
CA SER A 104 0.55 -10.13 4.22
C SER A 104 -0.03 -10.74 2.94
N LEU A 105 0.28 -10.18 1.77
CA LEU A 105 -0.14 -10.72 0.48
C LEU A 105 0.47 -12.11 0.22
N ASP A 106 1.75 -12.30 0.52
CA ASP A 106 2.45 -13.58 0.34
C ASP A 106 1.79 -14.68 1.20
N ILE A 107 1.37 -14.37 2.41
CA ILE A 107 0.65 -15.30 3.28
C ILE A 107 -0.70 -15.66 2.66
N GLU A 108 -1.46 -14.69 2.17
CA GLU A 108 -2.75 -14.92 1.52
C GLU A 108 -2.59 -15.73 0.22
N ALA A 109 -1.56 -15.43 -0.59
CA ALA A 109 -1.24 -16.18 -1.80
C ALA A 109 -0.86 -17.62 -1.47
N GLY A 110 -0.08 -17.86 -0.42
CA GLY A 110 0.26 -19.18 0.07
C GLY A 110 -0.97 -20.00 0.49
N MET A 111 -1.96 -19.36 1.10
CA MET A 111 -3.24 -20.00 1.48
C MET A 111 -4.06 -20.38 0.25
N VAL A 112 -4.00 -19.61 -0.82
CA VAL A 112 -4.71 -19.88 -2.08
C VAL A 112 -4.05 -21.05 -2.83
N ASP A 113 -2.73 -21.17 -2.79
CA ASP A 113 -1.97 -22.19 -3.50
C ASP A 113 -2.04 -23.58 -2.83
N THR A 114 -2.49 -23.66 -1.60
CA THR A 114 -2.61 -24.93 -0.84
C THR A 114 -3.90 -25.68 -1.07
N VAL A 115 -4.68 -25.29 -2.01
CA VAL A 115 -5.96 -25.95 -2.34
C VAL A 115 -5.78 -27.06 -3.38
#